data_d8101fd91905fe6a8135a5a60ab70a81
#
_entry.id   d8101fd91905fe6a8135a5a60ab70a81
#
_cell.length_a   1.000
_cell.length_b   1.000
_cell.length_c   1.000
_cell.angle_alpha   90.00
_cell.angle_beta   90.00
_cell.angle_gamma   90.00
#
_symmetry.space_group_name_H-M   'P 1'
#
loop_
_entity.id
_entity.type
_entity.pdbx_description
1 polymer ?
#
loop_
_entity_poly.entity_id
_entity_poly.type
_entity_poly.pdbx_seq_one_letter_code
_entity_poly.pdbx_strand_id
1 'polypeptide(L)'
;MQYKIIDLEQGSPEWLNFRKGKIGASMVASCVGIKGAFNSKEEARDIILGLKEVYQNEAMRRGNEYEPLIRARVEFLHSVSITPVVLQSLENEMFIASLDGIDENGIIYEFKYSQDEYDFIKKNKKPSDKYYAQVQFGLYISGKEKCIFVAMNKEEEIVECEVSKDEAYQEWLVKNIKQFILDYIIDQKSDYKELEDTKAKNLTIEIIRLENTIKPIKEKLESLKKELIALANGEKARCLDITIYPQSRTIIDYKGFLEQKNITVPKEFYKESTSMCLKIKKGA
;
A
#
# COMPACT_ATOMS: atom_id res chain seq x y z
N MET A 1 -18.19 -8.52 18.29
CA MET A 1 -18.63 -7.31 17.56
C MET A 1 -19.68 -7.71 16.54
N GLN A 2 -20.64 -6.87 16.22
CA GLN A 2 -21.65 -7.16 15.20
C GLN A 2 -21.28 -6.43 13.91
N TYR A 3 -21.42 -7.12 12.79
CA TYR A 3 -21.21 -6.57 11.46
C TYR A 3 -22.34 -6.98 10.52
N LYS A 4 -22.48 -6.29 9.40
CA LYS A 4 -23.29 -6.71 8.26
C LYS A 4 -22.38 -7.03 7.07
N ILE A 5 -22.77 -8.04 6.32
CA ILE A 5 -22.14 -8.37 5.03
C ILE A 5 -22.70 -7.42 3.98
N ILE A 6 -21.83 -6.87 3.18
CA ILE A 6 -22.16 -5.98 2.05
C ILE A 6 -21.97 -6.80 0.79
N ASP A 7 -23.06 -7.04 0.08
CA ASP A 7 -23.05 -7.80 -1.18
C ASP A 7 -22.57 -6.91 -2.33
N LEU A 8 -21.26 -6.71 -2.39
CA LEU A 8 -20.56 -5.95 -3.44
C LEU A 8 -19.29 -6.69 -3.84
N GLU A 9 -19.08 -6.80 -5.14
CA GLU A 9 -17.83 -7.34 -5.69
C GLU A 9 -16.69 -6.36 -5.46
N GLN A 10 -15.61 -6.84 -4.85
CA GLN A 10 -14.41 -6.05 -4.58
C GLN A 10 -13.78 -5.57 -5.91
N GLY A 11 -13.45 -4.29 -5.98
CA GLY A 11 -12.92 -3.66 -7.19
C GLY A 11 -14.00 -3.10 -8.14
N SER A 12 -15.28 -3.41 -7.94
CA SER A 12 -16.38 -2.84 -8.76
C SER A 12 -16.56 -1.34 -8.52
N PRO A 13 -17.16 -0.60 -9.49
CA PRO A 13 -17.49 0.81 -9.29
C PRO A 13 -18.38 1.06 -8.06
N GLU A 14 -19.32 0.17 -7.79
CA GLU A 14 -20.23 0.20 -6.65
C GLU A 14 -19.46 0.05 -5.34
N TRP A 15 -18.50 -0.88 -5.27
CA TRP A 15 -17.63 -1.07 -4.13
C TRP A 15 -16.71 0.16 -3.91
N LEU A 16 -16.14 0.72 -4.97
CA LEU A 16 -15.35 1.96 -4.87
C LEU A 16 -16.17 3.12 -4.33
N ASN A 17 -17.42 3.26 -4.78
CA ASN A 17 -18.33 4.30 -4.28
C ASN A 17 -18.74 4.05 -2.83
N PHE A 18 -18.99 2.79 -2.46
CA PHE A 18 -19.33 2.41 -1.08
C PHE A 18 -18.22 2.77 -0.08
N ARG A 19 -16.97 2.72 -0.50
CA ARG A 19 -15.80 3.05 0.34
C ARG A 19 -15.62 4.54 0.64
N LYS A 20 -16.26 5.43 -0.13
CA LYS A 20 -16.20 6.88 0.13
C LYS A 20 -16.78 7.21 1.51
N GLY A 21 -16.09 8.04 2.26
CA GLY A 21 -16.45 8.38 3.62
C GLY A 21 -16.23 7.26 4.65
N LYS A 22 -15.56 6.16 4.27
CA LYS A 22 -15.32 5.02 5.15
C LYS A 22 -13.83 4.71 5.32
N ILE A 23 -13.49 4.15 6.46
CA ILE A 23 -12.14 3.72 6.81
C ILE A 23 -12.06 2.22 6.62
N GLY A 24 -11.43 1.82 5.52
CA GLY A 24 -11.15 0.41 5.21
C GLY A 24 -9.91 -0.09 5.95
N ALA A 25 -9.86 -1.41 6.21
CA ALA A 25 -8.73 -2.04 6.90
C ALA A 25 -7.37 -1.70 6.27
N SER A 26 -7.28 -1.61 4.95
CA SER A 26 -6.05 -1.22 4.25
C SER A 26 -5.60 0.23 4.48
N MET A 27 -6.46 1.10 5.03
CA MET A 27 -6.18 2.52 5.27
C MET A 27 -5.74 2.80 6.71
N VAL A 28 -6.01 1.88 7.64
CA VAL A 28 -5.82 2.17 9.08
C VAL A 28 -4.38 2.51 9.45
N ALA A 29 -3.39 1.86 8.84
CA ALA A 29 -1.99 2.16 9.08
C ALA A 29 -1.66 3.63 8.76
N SER A 30 -2.23 4.19 7.68
CA SER A 30 -2.10 5.59 7.30
C SER A 30 -2.84 6.51 8.25
N CYS A 31 -4.06 6.16 8.67
CA CYS A 31 -4.86 6.95 9.61
C CYS A 31 -4.16 7.14 10.96
N VAL A 32 -3.48 6.10 11.46
CA VAL A 32 -2.81 6.17 12.77
C VAL A 32 -1.32 6.55 12.67
N GLY A 33 -0.78 6.65 11.45
CA GLY A 33 0.61 7.08 11.22
C GLY A 33 1.66 6.00 11.51
N ILE A 34 1.35 4.73 11.20
CA ILE A 34 2.32 3.63 11.35
C ILE A 34 3.48 3.83 10.38
N LYS A 35 4.70 3.61 10.85
CA LYS A 35 5.90 3.67 10.01
C LYS A 35 5.79 2.70 8.82
N GLY A 36 6.03 3.22 7.62
CA GLY A 36 5.90 2.43 6.39
C GLY A 36 4.48 2.36 5.82
N ALA A 37 3.51 3.09 6.41
CA ALA A 37 2.19 3.26 5.82
C ALA A 37 2.27 3.88 4.41
N PHE A 38 1.26 3.58 3.57
CA PHE A 38 1.27 3.98 2.16
C PHE A 38 1.00 5.46 1.94
N ASN A 39 0.32 6.13 2.88
CA ASN A 39 -0.10 7.52 2.79
C ASN A 39 0.16 8.26 4.09
N SER A 40 0.31 9.59 4.04
CA SER A 40 0.23 10.44 5.23
C SER A 40 -1.21 10.48 5.78
N LYS A 41 -1.41 11.05 6.98
CA LYS A 41 -2.74 11.20 7.56
C LYS A 41 -3.63 12.11 6.71
N GLU A 42 -3.07 13.20 6.16
CA GLU A 42 -3.79 14.10 5.26
C GLU A 42 -4.17 13.41 3.96
N GLU A 43 -3.25 12.65 3.37
CA GLU A 43 -3.55 11.88 2.15
C GLU A 43 -4.63 10.82 2.42
N ALA A 44 -4.58 10.17 3.59
CA ALA A 44 -5.60 9.21 4.01
C ALA A 44 -6.98 9.89 4.16
N ARG A 45 -7.02 11.08 4.79
CA ARG A 45 -8.24 11.91 4.87
C ARG A 45 -8.78 12.24 3.48
N ASP A 46 -7.92 12.75 2.60
CA ASP A 46 -8.33 13.19 1.26
C ASP A 46 -8.90 12.01 0.45
N ILE A 47 -8.32 10.80 0.58
CA ILE A 47 -8.83 9.59 -0.05
C ILE A 47 -10.17 9.17 0.55
N ILE A 48 -10.28 9.15 1.88
CA ILE A 48 -11.52 8.77 2.59
C ILE A 48 -12.66 9.69 2.20
N LEU A 49 -12.42 11.01 2.16
CA LEU A 49 -13.41 12.00 1.79
C LEU A 49 -13.69 12.07 0.28
N GLY A 50 -12.96 11.31 -0.54
CA GLY A 50 -13.09 11.35 -2.00
C GLY A 50 -12.53 12.64 -2.63
N LEU A 51 -11.72 13.40 -1.89
CA LEU A 51 -11.03 14.60 -2.39
C LEU A 51 -9.78 14.26 -3.22
N LYS A 52 -9.30 13.01 -3.11
CA LYS A 52 -8.17 12.48 -3.86
C LYS A 52 -8.53 11.11 -4.42
N GLU A 53 -8.40 10.96 -5.73
CA GLU A 53 -8.55 9.67 -6.38
C GLU A 53 -7.29 8.80 -6.19
N VAL A 54 -7.50 7.50 -6.01
CA VAL A 54 -6.43 6.52 -5.96
C VAL A 54 -6.33 5.87 -7.33
N TYR A 55 -5.32 6.24 -8.10
CA TYR A 55 -5.05 5.57 -9.37
C TYR A 55 -4.30 4.26 -9.13
N GLN A 56 -4.78 3.22 -9.78
CA GLN A 56 -4.15 1.90 -9.73
C GLN A 56 -2.73 1.99 -10.31
N ASN A 57 -1.72 1.73 -9.49
CA ASN A 57 -0.34 1.61 -9.93
C ASN A 57 -0.03 0.15 -10.34
N GLU A 58 1.18 -0.10 -10.87
CA GLU A 58 1.56 -1.43 -11.34
C GLU A 58 1.56 -2.48 -10.21
N ALA A 59 1.97 -2.12 -9.00
CA ALA A 59 1.95 -3.03 -7.86
C ALA A 59 0.52 -3.43 -7.48
N MET A 60 -0.40 -2.47 -7.47
CA MET A 60 -1.83 -2.75 -7.21
C MET A 60 -2.44 -3.61 -8.32
N ARG A 61 -2.11 -3.35 -9.59
CA ARG A 61 -2.58 -4.15 -10.71
C ARG A 61 -2.11 -5.60 -10.58
N ARG A 62 -0.82 -5.80 -10.30
CA ARG A 62 -0.27 -7.14 -10.06
C ARG A 62 -0.88 -7.81 -8.84
N GLY A 63 -1.11 -7.06 -7.76
CA GLY A 63 -1.81 -7.58 -6.57
C GLY A 63 -3.16 -8.18 -6.94
N ASN A 64 -3.99 -7.43 -7.66
CA ASN A 64 -5.31 -7.88 -8.10
C ASN A 64 -5.23 -9.09 -9.06
N GLU A 65 -4.22 -9.13 -9.94
CA GLU A 65 -4.01 -10.22 -10.90
C GLU A 65 -3.60 -11.53 -10.19
N TYR A 66 -2.74 -11.45 -9.18
CA TYR A 66 -2.21 -12.62 -8.47
C TYR A 66 -3.06 -13.07 -7.28
N GLU A 67 -3.91 -12.23 -6.72
CA GLU A 67 -4.74 -12.58 -5.56
C GLU A 67 -5.57 -13.86 -5.80
N PRO A 68 -6.29 -14.05 -6.93
CA PRO A 68 -7.02 -15.29 -7.20
C PRO A 68 -6.12 -16.52 -7.29
N LEU A 69 -4.89 -16.37 -7.81
CA LEU A 69 -3.91 -17.44 -7.92
C LEU A 69 -3.39 -17.87 -6.54
N ILE A 70 -3.10 -16.86 -5.68
CA ILE A 70 -2.68 -17.12 -4.29
C ILE A 70 -3.80 -17.84 -3.56
N ARG A 71 -5.04 -17.37 -3.67
CA ARG A 71 -6.23 -17.97 -3.06
C ARG A 71 -6.39 -19.44 -3.48
N ALA A 72 -6.43 -19.73 -4.77
CA ALA A 72 -6.58 -21.10 -5.27
C ALA A 72 -5.48 -22.03 -4.76
N ARG A 73 -4.24 -21.54 -4.66
CA ARG A 73 -3.12 -22.31 -4.13
C ARG A 73 -3.26 -22.60 -2.64
N VAL A 74 -3.69 -21.60 -1.87
CA VAL A 74 -3.93 -21.75 -0.42
C VAL A 74 -5.12 -22.68 -0.14
N GLU A 75 -6.22 -22.56 -0.90
CA GLU A 75 -7.36 -23.50 -0.83
C GLU A 75 -6.93 -24.92 -1.05
N PHE A 76 -6.08 -25.17 -2.06
CA PHE A 76 -5.54 -26.49 -2.32
C PHE A 76 -4.65 -27.00 -1.17
N LEU A 77 -3.75 -26.17 -0.66
CA LEU A 77 -2.81 -26.56 0.41
C LEU A 77 -3.50 -26.85 1.74
N HIS A 78 -4.51 -26.06 2.07
CA HIS A 78 -5.25 -26.18 3.35
C HIS A 78 -6.53 -27.03 3.23
N SER A 79 -6.92 -27.43 2.00
CA SER A 79 -8.16 -28.18 1.74
C SER A 79 -9.40 -27.45 2.28
N VAL A 80 -9.48 -26.13 2.03
CA VAL A 80 -10.57 -25.24 2.46
C VAL A 80 -11.13 -24.49 1.26
N SER A 81 -12.32 -23.91 1.40
CA SER A 81 -12.91 -22.97 0.44
C SER A 81 -12.86 -21.56 1.01
N ILE A 82 -12.26 -20.62 0.29
CA ILE A 82 -12.02 -19.26 0.76
C ILE A 82 -12.87 -18.28 -0.05
N THR A 83 -13.82 -17.61 0.62
CA THR A 83 -14.73 -16.68 -0.02
C THR A 83 -14.41 -15.22 0.34
N PRO A 84 -14.17 -14.33 -0.63
CA PRO A 84 -14.03 -12.90 -0.39
C PRO A 84 -15.29 -12.31 0.24
N VAL A 85 -15.13 -11.37 1.16
CA VAL A 85 -16.27 -10.75 1.83
C VAL A 85 -16.01 -9.30 2.18
N VAL A 86 -17.03 -8.46 2.03
CA VAL A 86 -17.01 -7.07 2.47
C VAL A 86 -17.88 -6.94 3.73
N LEU A 87 -17.27 -6.43 4.80
CA LEU A 87 -17.93 -6.27 6.11
C LEU A 87 -18.04 -4.78 6.45
N GLN A 88 -19.14 -4.40 7.08
CA GLN A 88 -19.31 -3.10 7.70
C GLN A 88 -19.69 -3.30 9.17
N SER A 89 -18.99 -2.60 10.06
CA SER A 89 -19.30 -2.63 11.49
C SER A 89 -20.67 -2.01 11.75
N LEU A 90 -21.45 -2.63 12.65
CA LEU A 90 -22.71 -2.05 13.14
C LEU A 90 -22.50 -1.05 14.28
N GLU A 91 -21.34 -1.07 14.93
CA GLU A 91 -21.01 -0.10 15.99
C GLU A 91 -20.51 1.24 15.42
N ASN A 92 -19.87 1.21 14.26
CA ASN A 92 -19.42 2.41 13.55
C ASN A 92 -19.48 2.18 12.04
N GLU A 93 -20.46 2.76 11.39
CA GLU A 93 -20.68 2.59 9.94
C GLU A 93 -19.54 3.11 9.04
N MET A 94 -18.62 3.91 9.59
CA MET A 94 -17.40 4.31 8.89
C MET A 94 -16.38 3.17 8.80
N PHE A 95 -16.48 2.13 9.63
CA PHE A 95 -15.51 1.05 9.69
C PHE A 95 -15.90 -0.09 8.77
N ILE A 96 -15.05 -0.40 7.80
CA ILE A 96 -15.25 -1.47 6.84
C ILE A 96 -14.02 -2.34 6.71
N ALA A 97 -14.21 -3.62 6.38
CA ALA A 97 -13.16 -4.53 6.00
C ALA A 97 -13.56 -5.26 4.71
N SER A 98 -12.73 -5.15 3.69
CA SER A 98 -12.77 -6.03 2.53
C SER A 98 -11.73 -7.11 2.79
N LEU A 99 -12.18 -8.29 3.14
CA LEU A 99 -11.31 -9.43 3.42
C LEU A 99 -11.04 -10.19 2.13
N ASP A 100 -9.78 -10.53 1.85
CA ASP A 100 -9.42 -11.31 0.67
C ASP A 100 -10.05 -12.71 0.75
N GLY A 101 -10.38 -13.17 1.96
CA GLY A 101 -11.24 -14.32 2.15
C GLY A 101 -11.52 -14.71 3.60
N ILE A 102 -12.53 -15.56 3.72
CA ILE A 102 -12.87 -16.26 4.95
C ILE A 102 -13.26 -17.70 4.57
N ASP A 103 -12.78 -18.69 5.33
CA ASP A 103 -13.12 -20.10 5.12
C ASP A 103 -14.35 -20.53 5.93
N GLU A 104 -14.76 -21.77 5.73
CA GLU A 104 -15.89 -22.40 6.44
C GLU A 104 -15.65 -22.56 7.96
N ASN A 105 -14.39 -22.49 8.40
CA ASN A 105 -14.01 -22.53 9.81
C ASN A 105 -13.99 -21.14 10.45
N GLY A 106 -14.20 -20.10 9.64
CA GLY A 106 -14.19 -18.71 10.07
C GLY A 106 -12.79 -18.12 10.23
N ILE A 107 -11.78 -18.73 9.59
CA ILE A 107 -10.43 -18.20 9.52
C ILE A 107 -10.37 -17.16 8.40
N ILE A 108 -9.79 -16.00 8.68
CA ILE A 108 -9.58 -14.95 7.69
C ILE A 108 -8.28 -15.23 6.94
N TYR A 109 -8.28 -14.88 5.66
CA TYR A 109 -7.10 -14.90 4.80
C TYR A 109 -6.84 -13.49 4.25
N GLU A 110 -5.56 -13.11 4.23
CA GLU A 110 -5.08 -11.88 3.63
C GLU A 110 -3.93 -12.22 2.68
N PHE A 111 -4.03 -11.80 1.43
CA PHE A 111 -3.10 -12.18 0.37
C PHE A 111 -2.28 -10.98 -0.12
N LYS A 112 -0.99 -11.15 -0.29
CA LYS A 112 -0.11 -10.11 -0.84
C LYS A 112 0.83 -10.67 -1.90
N TYR A 113 0.85 -10.06 -3.07
CA TYR A 113 1.88 -10.28 -4.07
C TYR A 113 2.99 -9.24 -3.86
N SER A 114 4.04 -9.60 -3.13
CA SER A 114 5.11 -8.68 -2.72
C SER A 114 6.37 -9.41 -2.32
N GLN A 115 7.49 -9.14 -3.03
CA GLN A 115 8.80 -9.67 -2.65
C GLN A 115 9.22 -9.20 -1.26
N ASP A 116 9.09 -7.90 -0.99
CA ASP A 116 9.51 -7.33 0.30
C ASP A 116 8.76 -7.95 1.49
N GLU A 117 7.45 -8.19 1.33
CA GLU A 117 6.64 -8.77 2.40
C GLU A 117 6.92 -10.27 2.56
N TYR A 118 7.15 -10.98 1.45
CA TYR A 118 7.58 -12.37 1.47
C TYR A 118 8.88 -12.53 2.26
N ASP A 119 9.90 -11.73 1.96
CA ASP A 119 11.19 -11.76 2.65
C ASP A 119 11.05 -11.36 4.13
N PHE A 120 10.19 -10.36 4.41
CA PHE A 120 9.92 -9.94 5.76
C PHE A 120 9.31 -11.04 6.61
N ILE A 121 8.31 -11.77 6.09
CA ILE A 121 7.66 -12.88 6.81
C ILE A 121 8.64 -14.06 7.00
N LYS A 122 9.43 -14.40 5.98
CA LYS A 122 10.46 -15.46 6.11
C LYS A 122 11.38 -15.19 7.30
N LYS A 123 11.78 -13.92 7.48
CA LYS A 123 12.69 -13.51 8.54
C LYS A 123 12.01 -13.34 9.90
N ASN A 124 10.86 -12.71 9.95
CA ASN A 124 10.25 -12.25 11.20
C ASN A 124 9.08 -13.10 11.70
N LYS A 125 8.58 -14.03 10.87
CA LYS A 125 7.43 -14.91 11.16
C LYS A 125 6.14 -14.15 11.51
N LYS A 126 6.00 -12.92 11.03
CA LYS A 126 4.83 -12.05 11.17
C LYS A 126 4.78 -11.07 10.00
N PRO A 127 3.63 -10.48 9.67
CA PRO A 127 3.55 -9.43 8.67
C PRO A 127 4.22 -8.14 9.16
N SER A 128 4.58 -7.26 8.23
CA SER A 128 5.09 -5.92 8.57
C SER A 128 4.01 -5.10 9.30
N ASP A 129 4.43 -4.09 10.07
CA ASP A 129 3.54 -3.37 11.00
C ASP A 129 2.31 -2.75 10.30
N LYS A 130 2.45 -2.29 9.05
CA LYS A 130 1.33 -1.75 8.26
C LYS A 130 0.28 -2.81 7.93
N TYR A 131 0.70 -4.02 7.61
CA TYR A 131 -0.21 -5.13 7.32
C TYR A 131 -0.70 -5.79 8.60
N TYR A 132 0.09 -5.80 9.67
CA TYR A 132 -0.39 -6.22 10.97
C TYR A 132 -1.58 -5.37 11.43
N ALA A 133 -1.50 -4.05 11.28
CA ALA A 133 -2.63 -3.16 11.57
C ALA A 133 -3.87 -3.44 10.69
N GLN A 134 -3.67 -3.70 9.39
CA GLN A 134 -4.74 -4.09 8.48
C GLN A 134 -5.45 -5.36 8.94
N VAL A 135 -4.67 -6.41 9.24
CA VAL A 135 -5.19 -7.70 9.71
C VAL A 135 -5.92 -7.55 11.04
N GLN A 136 -5.32 -6.87 12.02
CA GLN A 136 -5.94 -6.65 13.33
C GLN A 136 -7.25 -5.88 13.23
N PHE A 137 -7.37 -4.92 12.31
CA PHE A 137 -8.62 -4.22 12.08
C PHE A 137 -9.67 -5.09 11.39
N GLY A 138 -9.26 -5.97 10.47
CA GLY A 138 -10.13 -6.98 9.86
C GLY A 138 -10.69 -7.95 10.92
N LEU A 139 -9.81 -8.44 11.82
CA LEU A 139 -10.20 -9.29 12.96
C LEU A 139 -11.13 -8.56 13.94
N TYR A 140 -10.87 -7.27 14.20
CA TYR A 140 -11.73 -6.43 15.04
C TYR A 140 -13.15 -6.30 14.47
N ILE A 141 -13.29 -5.97 13.17
CA ILE A 141 -14.61 -5.82 12.54
C ILE A 141 -15.35 -7.16 12.45
N SER A 142 -14.66 -8.22 12.05
CA SER A 142 -15.26 -9.54 11.86
C SER A 142 -15.53 -10.30 13.15
N GLY A 143 -14.90 -9.91 14.27
CA GLY A 143 -14.95 -10.65 15.53
C GLY A 143 -14.30 -12.04 15.46
N LYS A 144 -13.45 -12.28 14.45
CA LYS A 144 -12.75 -13.54 14.28
C LYS A 144 -11.45 -13.58 15.10
N GLU A 145 -10.98 -14.82 15.39
CA GLU A 145 -9.88 -15.02 16.32
C GLU A 145 -8.51 -15.01 15.62
N LYS A 146 -8.46 -15.37 14.32
CA LYS A 146 -7.20 -15.47 13.60
C LYS A 146 -7.30 -15.21 12.11
N CYS A 147 -6.16 -14.83 11.53
CA CYS A 147 -5.96 -14.65 10.10
C CYS A 147 -4.70 -15.41 9.67
N ILE A 148 -4.77 -16.08 8.53
CA ILE A 148 -3.59 -16.57 7.81
C ILE A 148 -3.18 -15.49 6.83
N PHE A 149 -2.03 -14.88 7.08
CA PHE A 149 -1.45 -13.88 6.20
C PHE A 149 -0.45 -14.55 5.25
N VAL A 150 -0.66 -14.38 3.96
CA VAL A 150 0.11 -15.06 2.90
C VAL A 150 0.75 -14.03 1.99
N ALA A 151 2.04 -14.17 1.75
CA ALA A 151 2.74 -13.39 0.74
C ALA A 151 3.34 -14.30 -0.35
N MET A 152 3.22 -13.85 -1.60
CA MET A 152 3.81 -14.49 -2.77
C MET A 152 4.91 -13.60 -3.35
N ASN A 153 6.05 -14.20 -3.68
CA ASN A 153 7.18 -13.53 -4.32
C ASN A 153 7.06 -13.54 -5.86
N LYS A 154 8.07 -13.02 -6.54
CA LYS A 154 8.12 -12.96 -8.02
C LYS A 154 8.33 -14.33 -8.66
N GLU A 155 8.89 -15.27 -7.93
CA GLU A 155 9.11 -16.67 -8.32
C GLU A 155 7.88 -17.54 -8.02
N GLU A 156 6.76 -16.91 -7.65
CA GLU A 156 5.49 -17.56 -7.27
C GLU A 156 5.59 -18.50 -6.05
N GLU A 157 6.63 -18.36 -5.25
CA GLU A 157 6.70 -19.05 -3.97
C GLU A 157 5.82 -18.33 -2.94
N ILE A 158 5.18 -19.07 -2.06
CA ILE A 158 4.38 -18.50 -0.97
C ILE A 158 5.04 -18.73 0.38
N VAL A 159 4.82 -17.77 1.26
CA VAL A 159 5.11 -17.87 2.69
C VAL A 159 3.88 -17.41 3.45
N GLU A 160 3.58 -18.10 4.53
CA GLU A 160 2.43 -17.78 5.37
C GLU A 160 2.80 -17.65 6.84
N CYS A 161 2.03 -16.86 7.56
CA CYS A 161 2.11 -16.78 9.01
C CYS A 161 0.71 -16.58 9.62
N GLU A 162 0.49 -17.19 10.77
CA GLU A 162 -0.73 -17.00 11.53
C GLU A 162 -0.65 -15.70 12.34
N VAL A 163 -1.71 -14.90 12.29
CA VAL A 163 -1.89 -13.69 13.09
C VAL A 163 -3.11 -13.89 13.97
N SER A 164 -2.90 -14.06 15.26
CA SER A 164 -3.97 -14.15 16.24
C SER A 164 -4.48 -12.75 16.60
N LYS A 165 -5.73 -12.68 17.02
CA LYS A 165 -6.36 -11.49 17.57
C LYS A 165 -5.54 -10.94 18.74
N ASP A 166 -5.28 -9.66 18.73
CA ASP A 166 -4.58 -8.92 19.78
C ASP A 166 -5.50 -7.80 20.29
N GLU A 167 -6.24 -8.08 21.35
CA GLU A 167 -7.24 -7.16 21.88
C GLU A 167 -6.63 -5.82 22.33
N ALA A 168 -5.46 -5.85 22.95
CA ALA A 168 -4.79 -4.63 23.41
C ALA A 168 -4.37 -3.76 22.22
N TYR A 169 -3.84 -4.38 21.16
CA TYR A 169 -3.50 -3.68 19.95
C TYR A 169 -4.75 -3.13 19.22
N GLN A 170 -5.84 -3.90 19.17
CA GLN A 170 -7.11 -3.48 18.58
C GLN A 170 -7.72 -2.30 19.32
N GLU A 171 -7.70 -2.29 20.64
CA GLU A 171 -8.16 -1.16 21.46
C GLU A 171 -7.33 0.11 21.17
N TRP A 172 -6.00 -0.03 21.16
CA TRP A 172 -5.10 1.05 20.79
C TRP A 172 -5.38 1.56 19.37
N LEU A 173 -5.51 0.65 18.41
CA LEU A 173 -5.76 0.99 17.00
C LEU A 173 -7.06 1.76 16.82
N VAL A 174 -8.16 1.24 17.38
CA VAL A 174 -9.49 1.86 17.29
C VAL A 174 -9.53 3.22 17.99
N LYS A 175 -8.89 3.36 19.17
CA LYS A 175 -8.76 4.64 19.86
C LYS A 175 -8.06 5.68 18.95
N ASN A 176 -6.95 5.31 18.32
CA ASN A 176 -6.21 6.23 17.44
C ASN A 176 -6.95 6.53 16.13
N ILE A 177 -7.71 5.57 15.58
CA ILE A 177 -8.58 5.83 14.43
C ILE A 177 -9.71 6.80 14.79
N LYS A 178 -10.35 6.66 15.96
CA LYS A 178 -11.35 7.62 16.44
C LYS A 178 -10.74 9.01 16.61
N GLN A 179 -9.51 9.10 17.13
CA GLN A 179 -8.81 10.39 17.24
C GLN A 179 -8.49 10.97 15.85
N PHE A 180 -8.06 10.14 14.88
CA PHE A 180 -7.88 10.58 13.51
C PHE A 180 -9.18 11.13 12.89
N ILE A 181 -10.33 10.50 13.14
CA ILE A 181 -11.63 10.99 12.67
C ILE A 181 -11.90 12.39 13.23
N LEU A 182 -11.68 12.59 14.52
CA LEU A 182 -11.87 13.91 15.15
C LEU A 182 -10.92 14.95 14.57
N ASP A 183 -9.63 14.65 14.52
CA ASP A 183 -8.61 15.61 14.13
C ASP A 183 -8.61 15.93 12.63
N TYR A 184 -8.77 14.93 11.77
CA TYR A 184 -8.53 15.08 10.32
C TYR A 184 -9.81 15.09 9.48
N ILE A 185 -10.90 14.48 9.95
CA ILE A 185 -12.16 14.44 9.21
C ILE A 185 -13.12 15.51 9.72
N ILE A 186 -13.26 15.66 11.04
CA ILE A 186 -14.19 16.62 11.66
C ILE A 186 -13.55 17.99 11.80
N ASP A 187 -12.43 18.08 12.53
CA ASP A 187 -11.75 19.36 12.81
C ASP A 187 -10.85 19.83 11.66
N GLN A 188 -10.62 18.96 10.66
CA GLN A 188 -9.80 19.23 9.47
C GLN A 188 -8.40 19.75 9.80
N LYS A 189 -7.81 19.29 10.90
CA LYS A 189 -6.44 19.65 11.27
C LYS A 189 -5.46 19.25 10.16
N SER A 190 -4.43 20.06 9.97
CA SER A 190 -3.32 19.79 9.07
C SER A 190 -2.00 19.87 9.85
N ASP A 191 -1.08 18.95 9.59
CA ASP A 191 0.29 19.00 10.12
C ASP A 191 1.16 19.98 9.32
N TYR A 192 0.61 20.55 8.22
CA TYR A 192 1.32 21.49 7.37
C TYR A 192 0.96 22.91 7.70
N LYS A 193 1.98 23.77 7.74
CA LYS A 193 1.76 25.22 7.80
C LYS A 193 1.22 25.70 6.46
N GLU A 194 0.04 26.26 6.44
CA GLU A 194 -0.51 26.91 5.25
C GLU A 194 0.26 28.18 4.89
N LEU A 195 0.68 28.27 3.63
CA LEU A 195 1.34 29.46 3.09
C LEU A 195 0.31 30.31 2.35
N GLU A 196 -0.24 31.31 3.05
CA GLU A 196 -1.26 32.21 2.50
C GLU A 196 -0.71 33.36 1.67
N ASP A 197 0.61 33.55 1.68
CA ASP A 197 1.31 34.59 0.94
C ASP A 197 0.99 34.52 -0.57
N THR A 198 0.68 35.66 -1.19
CA THR A 198 0.38 35.76 -2.61
C THR A 198 1.51 35.28 -3.51
N LYS A 199 2.78 35.49 -3.10
CA LYS A 199 3.94 35.01 -3.84
C LYS A 199 4.01 33.49 -3.80
N ALA A 200 3.74 32.86 -2.62
CA ALA A 200 3.70 31.40 -2.49
C ALA A 200 2.59 30.80 -3.37
N LYS A 201 1.38 31.40 -3.37
CA LYS A 201 0.25 30.98 -4.22
C LYS A 201 0.61 31.07 -5.70
N ASN A 202 1.20 32.18 -6.16
CA ASN A 202 1.60 32.35 -7.56
C ASN A 202 2.68 31.34 -7.97
N LEU A 203 3.69 31.10 -7.13
CA LEU A 203 4.71 30.07 -7.39
C LEU A 203 4.10 28.68 -7.49
N THR A 204 3.16 28.35 -6.60
CA THR A 204 2.47 27.06 -6.62
C THR A 204 1.69 26.86 -7.92
N ILE A 205 0.92 27.87 -8.35
CA ILE A 205 0.16 27.83 -9.61
C ILE A 205 1.09 27.60 -10.80
N GLU A 206 2.21 28.34 -10.87
CA GLU A 206 3.17 28.18 -11.99
C GLU A 206 3.87 26.82 -11.96
N ILE A 207 4.25 26.31 -10.80
CA ILE A 207 4.82 24.97 -10.66
C ILE A 207 3.83 23.91 -11.16
N ILE A 208 2.57 23.95 -10.73
CA ILE A 208 1.53 23.00 -11.17
C ILE A 208 1.34 23.09 -12.69
N ARG A 209 1.30 24.30 -13.25
CA ARG A 209 1.16 24.51 -14.70
C ARG A 209 2.32 23.87 -15.48
N LEU A 210 3.56 24.11 -15.03
CA LEU A 210 4.75 23.56 -15.67
C LEU A 210 4.79 22.03 -15.57
N GLU A 211 4.47 21.45 -14.42
CA GLU A 211 4.41 19.99 -14.24
C GLU A 211 3.37 19.35 -15.17
N ASN A 212 2.17 19.96 -15.29
CA ASN A 212 1.13 19.48 -16.20
C ASN A 212 1.55 19.56 -17.66
N THR A 213 2.37 20.54 -18.04
CA THR A 213 2.91 20.68 -19.39
C THR A 213 4.03 19.67 -19.66
N ILE A 214 4.90 19.45 -18.70
CA ILE A 214 6.07 18.57 -18.83
C ILE A 214 5.68 17.08 -18.79
N LYS A 215 4.66 16.73 -18.02
CA LYS A 215 4.24 15.33 -17.81
C LYS A 215 3.96 14.59 -19.12
N PRO A 216 3.07 15.05 -20.02
CA PRO A 216 2.79 14.34 -21.27
C PRO A 216 4.02 14.27 -22.19
N ILE A 217 4.91 15.29 -22.13
CA ILE A 217 6.17 15.30 -22.90
C ILE A 217 7.10 14.20 -22.40
N LYS A 218 7.26 14.07 -21.07
CA LYS A 218 8.06 13.00 -20.45
C LYS A 218 7.50 11.62 -20.78
N GLU A 219 6.21 11.43 -20.69
CA GLU A 219 5.53 10.15 -21.02
C GLU A 219 5.76 9.77 -22.48
N LYS A 220 5.59 10.72 -23.41
CA LYS A 220 5.86 10.51 -24.84
C LYS A 220 7.33 10.19 -25.10
N LEU A 221 8.25 10.90 -24.45
CA LEU A 221 9.69 10.67 -24.57
C LEU A 221 10.08 9.25 -24.10
N GLU A 222 9.55 8.81 -22.96
CA GLU A 222 9.82 7.45 -22.46
C GLU A 222 9.22 6.35 -23.35
N SER A 223 8.03 6.59 -23.94
CA SER A 223 7.46 5.68 -24.94
C SER A 223 8.36 5.54 -26.16
N LEU A 224 8.80 6.66 -26.75
CA LEU A 224 9.68 6.65 -27.91
C LEU A 224 11.05 6.00 -27.62
N LYS A 225 11.61 6.22 -26.43
CA LYS A 225 12.85 5.54 -26.01
C LYS A 225 12.65 4.02 -25.92
N LYS A 226 11.55 3.55 -25.36
CA LYS A 226 11.24 2.12 -25.25
C LYS A 226 11.10 1.49 -26.64
N GLU A 227 10.39 2.14 -27.54
CA GLU A 227 10.23 1.68 -28.92
C GLU A 227 11.59 1.58 -29.65
N LEU A 228 12.43 2.61 -29.52
CA LEU A 228 13.75 2.63 -30.12
C LEU A 228 14.68 1.54 -29.55
N ILE A 229 14.64 1.32 -28.23
CA ILE A 229 15.40 0.25 -27.56
C ILE A 229 14.93 -1.13 -28.06
N ALA A 230 13.62 -1.33 -28.23
CA ALA A 230 13.08 -2.59 -28.74
C ALA A 230 13.57 -2.93 -30.16
N LEU A 231 13.75 -1.93 -31.00
CA LEU A 231 14.30 -2.12 -32.36
C LEU A 231 15.77 -2.59 -32.35
N ALA A 232 16.50 -2.35 -31.28
CA ALA A 232 17.88 -2.81 -31.15
C ALA A 232 18.01 -4.29 -30.76
N ASN A 233 16.92 -4.99 -30.43
CA ASN A 233 16.89 -6.42 -30.09
C ASN A 233 17.97 -6.87 -29.09
N GLY A 234 18.32 -6.01 -28.12
CA GLY A 234 19.36 -6.30 -27.12
C GLY A 234 20.80 -6.09 -27.62
N GLU A 235 21.02 -5.70 -28.85
CA GLU A 235 22.33 -5.44 -29.41
C GLU A 235 22.75 -3.97 -29.26
N LYS A 236 24.06 -3.73 -29.44
CA LYS A 236 24.60 -2.37 -29.56
C LYS A 236 24.15 -1.80 -30.91
N ALA A 237 23.43 -0.70 -30.89
CA ALA A 237 22.96 -0.05 -32.10
C ALA A 237 23.21 1.47 -32.07
N ARG A 238 23.23 2.07 -33.23
CA ARG A 238 23.33 3.53 -33.39
C ARG A 238 22.35 3.98 -34.47
N CYS A 239 21.58 5.00 -34.15
CA CYS A 239 20.70 5.66 -35.09
C CYS A 239 20.87 7.18 -34.94
N LEU A 240 21.36 7.84 -35.97
CA LEU A 240 21.73 9.25 -35.94
C LEU A 240 22.68 9.54 -34.73
N ASP A 241 22.28 10.48 -33.89
CA ASP A 241 23.04 10.86 -32.70
C ASP A 241 22.70 10.03 -31.44
N ILE A 242 21.80 9.03 -31.56
CA ILE A 242 21.40 8.17 -30.44
C ILE A 242 22.14 6.84 -30.52
N THR A 243 22.80 6.49 -29.42
CA THR A 243 23.48 5.19 -29.26
C THR A 243 22.72 4.36 -28.19
N ILE A 244 22.47 3.10 -28.53
CA ILE A 244 21.82 2.12 -27.66
C ILE A 244 22.85 1.05 -27.34
N TYR A 245 23.02 0.73 -26.06
CA TYR A 245 23.93 -0.33 -25.64
C TYR A 245 23.47 -0.92 -24.31
N PRO A 246 23.68 -2.22 -24.09
CA PRO A 246 23.41 -2.85 -22.81
C PRO A 246 24.38 -2.29 -21.77
N GLN A 247 23.86 -1.81 -20.64
CA GLN A 247 24.64 -1.34 -19.52
C GLN A 247 24.47 -2.28 -18.34
N SER A 248 25.54 -2.94 -17.92
CA SER A 248 25.57 -3.69 -16.68
C SER A 248 26.19 -2.84 -15.57
N ARG A 249 25.60 -2.86 -14.42
CA ARG A 249 26.11 -2.19 -13.22
C ARG A 249 26.23 -3.21 -12.10
N THR A 250 27.45 -3.40 -11.61
CA THR A 250 27.66 -4.18 -10.39
C THR A 250 27.39 -3.27 -9.19
N ILE A 251 26.46 -3.66 -8.37
CA ILE A 251 26.13 -2.98 -7.10
C ILE A 251 26.61 -3.89 -5.97
N ILE A 252 27.36 -3.33 -5.02
CA ILE A 252 27.73 -4.07 -3.81
C ILE A 252 26.52 -4.02 -2.89
N ASP A 253 25.97 -5.19 -2.59
CA ASP A 253 24.90 -5.33 -1.59
C ASP A 253 25.52 -5.33 -0.18
N TYR A 254 25.84 -4.14 0.31
CA TYR A 254 26.34 -3.97 1.68
C TYR A 254 25.36 -4.47 2.74
N LYS A 255 24.06 -4.34 2.51
CA LYS A 255 23.04 -4.79 3.45
C LYS A 255 23.04 -6.31 3.54
N GLY A 256 22.97 -7.00 2.42
CA GLY A 256 23.05 -8.46 2.38
C GLY A 256 24.37 -9.00 2.93
N PHE A 257 25.50 -8.31 2.64
CA PHE A 257 26.80 -8.68 3.22
C PHE A 257 26.82 -8.58 4.74
N LEU A 258 26.35 -7.49 5.32
CA LEU A 258 26.27 -7.28 6.77
C LEU A 258 25.34 -8.31 7.44
N GLU A 259 24.19 -8.58 6.83
CA GLU A 259 23.25 -9.60 7.31
C GLU A 259 23.86 -11.01 7.28
N GLN A 260 24.51 -11.40 6.18
CA GLN A 260 25.18 -12.70 6.04
C GLN A 260 26.31 -12.89 7.05
N LYS A 261 27.01 -11.81 7.40
CA LYS A 261 28.09 -11.81 8.38
C LYS A 261 27.61 -11.59 9.81
N ASN A 262 26.31 -11.43 10.06
CA ASN A 262 25.73 -11.09 11.37
C ASN A 262 26.37 -9.82 12.00
N ILE A 263 26.74 -8.85 11.15
CA ILE A 263 27.34 -7.59 11.61
C ILE A 263 26.23 -6.55 11.78
N THR A 264 26.05 -6.07 13.01
CA THR A 264 25.17 -4.93 13.29
C THR A 264 25.98 -3.66 13.18
N VAL A 265 25.55 -2.73 12.33
CA VAL A 265 26.20 -1.42 12.22
C VAL A 265 25.95 -0.62 13.51
N PRO A 266 26.98 -0.16 14.22
CA PRO A 266 26.82 0.69 15.39
C PRO A 266 26.12 2.01 15.06
N LYS A 267 25.36 2.56 16.02
CA LYS A 267 24.55 3.78 15.81
C LYS A 267 25.38 5.00 15.36
N GLU A 268 26.63 5.08 15.77
CA GLU A 268 27.55 6.16 15.40
C GLU A 268 27.88 6.22 13.89
N PHE A 269 27.64 5.14 13.15
CA PHE A 269 27.81 5.11 11.68
C PHE A 269 26.57 5.49 10.89
N TYR A 270 25.42 5.70 11.56
CA TYR A 270 24.22 6.21 10.91
C TYR A 270 24.35 7.73 10.74
N LYS A 271 24.24 8.19 9.50
CA LYS A 271 24.15 9.63 9.19
C LYS A 271 22.72 9.97 8.89
N GLU A 272 22.15 10.86 9.67
CA GLU A 272 20.87 11.46 9.35
C GLU A 272 21.10 12.65 8.41
N SER A 273 20.36 12.69 7.30
CA SER A 273 20.29 13.86 6.44
C SER A 273 18.84 14.29 6.33
N THR A 274 18.60 15.56 6.63
CA THR A 274 17.27 16.18 6.48
C THR A 274 17.28 17.02 5.23
N SER A 275 16.33 16.81 4.33
CA SER A 275 16.11 17.65 3.14
C SER A 275 14.66 18.08 3.08
N MET A 276 14.43 19.32 2.59
CA MET A 276 13.09 19.80 2.31
C MET A 276 12.67 19.26 0.94
N CYS A 277 11.54 18.58 0.90
CA CYS A 277 10.98 18.04 -0.34
C CYS A 277 9.71 18.79 -0.71
N LEU A 278 9.52 19.04 -2.01
CA LEU A 278 8.29 19.58 -2.57
C LEU A 278 7.53 18.43 -3.23
N LYS A 279 6.27 18.25 -2.83
CA LYS A 279 5.39 17.24 -3.43
C LYS A 279 4.15 17.93 -4.00
N ILE A 280 3.88 17.70 -5.27
CA ILE A 280 2.67 18.19 -5.93
C ILE A 280 1.58 17.13 -5.78
N LYS A 281 0.44 17.49 -5.20
CA LYS A 281 -0.74 16.61 -5.18
C LYS A 281 -1.25 16.48 -6.62
N LYS A 282 -1.27 15.24 -7.15
CA LYS A 282 -1.87 14.96 -8.45
C LYS A 282 -3.39 14.95 -8.26
N GLY A 283 -4.10 15.84 -8.94
CA GLY A 283 -5.56 15.83 -8.94
C GLY A 283 -6.22 17.10 -8.42
N ALA A 284 -5.66 18.28 -8.73
CA ALA A 284 -6.39 19.53 -8.71
C ALA A 284 -6.89 19.85 -10.12
#